data_b8095e2451b613e764050d47f560c6d3
#
_entry.id   b8095e2451b613e764050d47f560c6d3
#
_cell.length_a   1.000
_cell.length_b   1.000
_cell.length_c   1.000
_cell.angle_alpha   90.00
_cell.angle_beta   90.00
_cell.angle_gamma   90.00
#
_symmetry.space_group_name_H-M   'P 1'
#
loop_
_entity.id
_entity.type
_entity.pdbx_description
1 polymer ?
#
loop_
_entity_poly.entity_id
_entity_poly.type
_entity_poly.pdbx_seq_one_letter_code
_entity_poly.pdbx_strand_id
1 'polypeptide(L)'
;MKRLLTLAAVLFAIICPQILNATKLIGVKTIDKDYIMVHFRDGEVRYRDNATGPSAYLGHTFVEGDDTLFVFGQRLDPKVAGTAAGWVISSKDDKSFGRQNAVAAGRKSKPMNTDNTLTSELDHWIFLQLPKPMKQGCTYTVTIPEGIGADAATADVTFDIWSSVSEAVHVNIIGYSPEEEAKAADLYLWLGDGGQRDYSSFEGNKVWLYNTATGKKQKVGNVSFWMGADESENEANKQNMTGSDVWNIDFKAAEPGRYRLVVEDVGCSMDFDISNDVYFQPYHYSVRGYYYMRLGEPIDPRITPVPRQPQFIPGENPEGLVIYKTDMHPWHPDWRKLRGDVWDEPHFKPALQSEFWKHRLPGNPVNTEVRGGHSDAMDWDRH
;
A
#
# COMPACT_ATOMS: atom_id res chain seq x y z
N MET A 1 -12.13 -39.58 -43.41
CA MET A 1 -11.24 -39.40 -42.25
C MET A 1 -10.75 -37.93 -42.06
N LYS A 2 -10.46 -37.18 -43.11
CA LYS A 2 -9.97 -35.75 -42.92
C LYS A 2 -11.02 -34.75 -42.43
N ARG A 3 -12.31 -34.97 -42.63
CA ARG A 3 -13.38 -34.06 -42.16
C ARG A 3 -13.78 -34.25 -40.69
N LEU A 4 -13.55 -35.41 -40.10
CA LEU A 4 -13.80 -35.64 -38.67
C LEU A 4 -12.71 -35.02 -37.76
N LEU A 5 -11.45 -34.94 -38.25
CA LEU A 5 -10.37 -34.33 -37.50
C LEU A 5 -10.51 -32.79 -37.41
N THR A 6 -11.09 -32.15 -38.43
CA THR A 6 -11.33 -30.71 -38.44
C THR A 6 -12.45 -30.30 -37.48
N LEU A 7 -13.49 -31.15 -37.29
CA LEU A 7 -14.58 -30.89 -36.33
C LEU A 7 -14.10 -31.07 -34.89
N ALA A 8 -13.23 -32.02 -34.62
CA ALA A 8 -12.68 -32.24 -33.28
C ALA A 8 -11.77 -31.09 -32.83
N ALA A 9 -10.99 -30.51 -33.78
CA ALA A 9 -10.12 -29.35 -33.49
C ALA A 9 -10.93 -28.07 -33.23
N VAL A 10 -12.05 -27.90 -33.91
CA VAL A 10 -12.95 -26.75 -33.70
C VAL A 10 -13.74 -26.87 -32.40
N LEU A 11 -14.14 -28.07 -31.99
CA LEU A 11 -14.82 -28.28 -30.69
C LEU A 11 -13.87 -28.10 -29.50
N PHE A 12 -12.56 -28.45 -29.66
CA PHE A 12 -11.58 -28.24 -28.59
C PHE A 12 -11.17 -26.76 -28.43
N ALA A 13 -11.24 -25.96 -29.50
CA ALA A 13 -10.99 -24.52 -29.44
C ALA A 13 -12.13 -23.70 -28.81
N ILE A 14 -13.34 -24.27 -28.72
CA ILE A 14 -14.52 -23.59 -28.11
C ILE A 14 -14.62 -23.85 -26.60
N ILE A 15 -13.96 -24.89 -26.08
CA ILE A 15 -14.04 -25.26 -24.64
C ILE A 15 -12.88 -24.68 -23.82
N CYS A 16 -11.82 -24.17 -24.49
CA CYS A 16 -10.61 -23.68 -23.82
C CYS A 16 -10.52 -22.17 -23.51
N PRO A 17 -11.41 -21.26 -23.96
CA PRO A 17 -11.27 -19.84 -23.63
C PRO A 17 -11.83 -19.43 -22.27
N GLN A 18 -12.59 -20.30 -21.59
CA GLN A 18 -13.23 -19.90 -20.32
C GLN A 18 -12.34 -20.01 -19.08
N ILE A 19 -11.24 -20.76 -19.16
CA ILE A 19 -10.31 -20.92 -18.03
C ILE A 19 -9.29 -19.78 -17.94
N LEU A 20 -9.10 -19.03 -19.02
CA LEU A 20 -8.10 -17.94 -19.09
C LEU A 20 -8.57 -16.58 -18.55
N ASN A 21 -9.82 -16.48 -18.10
CA ASN A 21 -10.43 -15.20 -17.75
C ASN A 21 -11.12 -15.17 -16.38
N ALA A 22 -10.85 -16.10 -15.49
CA ALA A 22 -11.42 -16.07 -14.14
C ALA A 22 -10.65 -15.11 -13.24
N THR A 23 -11.37 -14.46 -12.31
CA THR A 23 -10.76 -13.73 -11.20
C THR A 23 -9.83 -14.66 -10.43
N LYS A 24 -8.59 -14.26 -10.27
CA LYS A 24 -7.55 -15.10 -9.68
C LYS A 24 -7.63 -15.11 -8.17
N LEU A 25 -7.71 -16.28 -7.56
CA LEU A 25 -7.50 -16.42 -6.12
C LEU A 25 -6.01 -16.25 -5.81
N ILE A 26 -5.66 -15.21 -5.05
CA ILE A 26 -4.29 -14.93 -4.61
C ILE A 26 -3.96 -15.70 -3.33
N GLY A 27 -4.92 -15.80 -2.42
CA GLY A 27 -4.74 -16.56 -1.18
C GLY A 27 -5.85 -16.37 -0.16
N VAL A 28 -5.72 -17.13 0.92
CA VAL A 28 -6.60 -17.07 2.09
C VAL A 28 -5.73 -16.95 3.33
N LYS A 29 -6.11 -16.08 4.26
CA LYS A 29 -5.42 -15.85 5.54
C LYS A 29 -6.41 -15.79 6.68
N THR A 30 -5.98 -16.12 7.87
CA THR A 30 -6.71 -15.79 9.10
C THR A 30 -6.38 -14.36 9.53
N ILE A 31 -7.38 -13.62 9.96
CA ILE A 31 -7.20 -12.29 10.58
C ILE A 31 -7.08 -12.45 12.10
N ASP A 32 -8.01 -13.16 12.68
CA ASP A 32 -8.05 -13.58 14.07
C ASP A 32 -8.90 -14.86 14.16
N LYS A 33 -9.18 -15.34 15.36
CA LYS A 33 -9.99 -16.55 15.55
C LYS A 33 -11.40 -16.48 14.96
N ASP A 34 -11.93 -15.27 14.73
CA ASP A 34 -13.31 -15.04 14.30
C ASP A 34 -13.42 -14.58 12.85
N TYR A 35 -12.29 -14.28 12.15
CA TYR A 35 -12.27 -13.74 10.80
C TYR A 35 -11.26 -14.44 9.89
N ILE A 36 -11.72 -14.72 8.67
CA ILE A 36 -10.88 -15.16 7.53
C ILE A 36 -10.92 -14.08 6.45
N MET A 37 -9.79 -13.84 5.78
CA MET A 37 -9.68 -12.98 4.62
C MET A 37 -9.38 -13.80 3.38
N VAL A 38 -10.13 -13.57 2.31
CA VAL A 38 -9.90 -14.15 0.97
C VAL A 38 -9.48 -13.04 0.02
N HIS A 39 -8.33 -13.22 -0.62
CA HIS A 39 -7.76 -12.23 -1.54
C HIS A 39 -7.89 -12.70 -2.99
N PHE A 40 -8.51 -11.86 -3.81
CA PHE A 40 -8.66 -12.06 -5.25
C PHE A 40 -8.02 -10.93 -6.02
N ARG A 41 -7.67 -11.20 -7.28
CA ARG A 41 -7.20 -10.22 -8.25
C ARG A 41 -7.96 -10.35 -9.55
N ASP A 42 -8.56 -9.24 -9.96
CA ASP A 42 -9.20 -9.09 -11.27
C ASP A 42 -8.19 -8.75 -12.35
N GLY A 43 -8.65 -8.72 -13.61
CA GLY A 43 -7.89 -8.24 -14.74
C GLY A 43 -7.68 -6.71 -14.73
N GLU A 44 -7.45 -6.17 -15.91
CA GLU A 44 -7.17 -4.75 -16.10
C GLU A 44 -8.35 -3.86 -15.73
N VAL A 45 -8.08 -2.76 -15.06
CA VAL A 45 -9.02 -1.67 -14.76
C VAL A 45 -8.51 -0.34 -15.32
N ARG A 46 -9.42 0.51 -15.79
CA ARG A 46 -9.15 1.85 -16.30
C ARG A 46 -10.25 2.80 -15.86
N TYR A 47 -9.94 4.08 -15.76
CA TYR A 47 -10.95 5.11 -15.53
C TYR A 47 -11.86 5.29 -16.76
N ARG A 48 -13.11 5.66 -16.52
CA ARG A 48 -14.16 5.74 -17.54
C ARG A 48 -13.80 6.56 -18.74
N ASP A 49 -13.30 7.76 -18.55
CA ASP A 49 -13.07 8.72 -19.63
C ASP A 49 -11.66 8.67 -20.19
N ASN A 50 -10.87 7.78 -19.70
CA ASN A 50 -9.53 7.58 -20.22
C ASN A 50 -9.58 6.77 -21.46
N ALA A 51 -9.99 7.42 -22.48
CA ALA A 51 -10.08 6.78 -23.75
C ALA A 51 -8.72 6.26 -24.22
N THR A 52 -7.64 7.00 -24.00
CA THR A 52 -6.35 6.68 -24.62
C THR A 52 -5.16 7.29 -23.88
N GLY A 53 -4.74 6.72 -22.80
CA GLY A 53 -3.43 6.99 -22.23
C GLY A 53 -3.29 8.24 -21.34
N PRO A 54 -2.07 8.54 -20.88
CA PRO A 54 -1.78 9.48 -19.78
C PRO A 54 -2.23 10.91 -20.01
N SER A 55 -2.19 11.39 -21.27
CA SER A 55 -2.59 12.76 -21.61
C SER A 55 -4.09 12.99 -21.43
N ALA A 56 -4.90 11.99 -21.69
CA ALA A 56 -6.34 12.07 -21.47
C ALA A 56 -6.66 12.13 -19.95
N TYR A 57 -5.91 11.39 -19.15
CA TYR A 57 -6.03 11.42 -17.69
C TYR A 57 -5.63 12.78 -17.10
N LEU A 58 -4.50 13.33 -17.52
CA LEU A 58 -4.00 14.62 -17.01
C LEU A 58 -4.93 15.79 -17.34
N GLY A 59 -5.77 15.67 -18.36
CA GLY A 59 -6.80 16.65 -18.70
C GLY A 59 -8.17 16.34 -18.11
N HIS A 60 -8.31 15.25 -17.34
CA HIS A 60 -9.59 14.83 -16.80
C HIS A 60 -10.00 15.70 -15.60
N THR A 61 -11.21 16.23 -15.66
CA THR A 61 -11.84 16.90 -14.53
C THR A 61 -12.69 15.88 -13.79
N PHE A 62 -12.32 15.56 -12.56
CA PHE A 62 -13.11 14.71 -11.70
C PHE A 62 -14.35 15.49 -11.23
N VAL A 63 -15.50 14.95 -11.57
CA VAL A 63 -16.79 15.41 -11.01
C VAL A 63 -17.21 14.40 -9.96
N GLU A 64 -17.59 14.88 -8.78
CA GLU A 64 -18.03 14.01 -7.69
C GLU A 64 -19.15 13.06 -8.18
N GLY A 65 -18.95 11.77 -8.01
CA GLY A 65 -19.85 10.72 -8.47
C GLY A 65 -19.56 10.13 -9.85
N ASP A 66 -18.61 10.69 -10.61
CA ASP A 66 -18.24 10.19 -11.95
C ASP A 66 -17.05 9.22 -11.94
N ASP A 67 -16.46 8.95 -10.80
CA ASP A 67 -15.34 8.03 -10.63
C ASP A 67 -15.77 6.60 -10.87
N THR A 68 -15.81 6.20 -12.13
CA THR A 68 -16.17 4.84 -12.52
C THR A 68 -14.94 4.14 -13.09
N LEU A 69 -14.57 3.02 -12.47
CA LEU A 69 -13.56 2.12 -13.01
C LEU A 69 -14.21 1.11 -13.96
N PHE A 70 -13.62 0.94 -15.13
CA PHE A 70 -13.95 -0.15 -16.03
C PHE A 70 -13.00 -1.29 -15.83
N VAL A 71 -13.55 -2.47 -15.54
CA VAL A 71 -12.81 -3.72 -15.47
C VAL A 71 -12.90 -4.42 -16.82
N PHE A 72 -11.75 -4.68 -17.43
CA PHE A 72 -11.63 -5.42 -18.68
C PHE A 72 -11.28 -6.87 -18.39
N GLY A 73 -12.03 -7.79 -18.95
CA GLY A 73 -11.88 -9.22 -18.69
C GLY A 73 -12.79 -9.73 -17.58
N GLN A 74 -12.39 -10.81 -16.94
CA GLN A 74 -13.15 -11.37 -15.80
C GLN A 74 -13.01 -10.49 -14.58
N ARG A 75 -14.12 -10.32 -13.91
CA ARG A 75 -14.22 -9.57 -12.66
C ARG A 75 -14.95 -10.35 -11.60
N LEU A 76 -14.59 -10.09 -10.37
CA LEU A 76 -15.32 -10.55 -9.21
C LEU A 76 -16.76 -10.01 -9.26
N ASP A 77 -17.76 -10.88 -9.01
CA ASP A 77 -19.12 -10.40 -8.76
C ASP A 77 -19.21 -9.83 -7.33
N PRO A 78 -19.34 -8.50 -7.17
CA PRO A 78 -19.32 -7.88 -5.85
C PRO A 78 -20.54 -8.22 -5.00
N LYS A 79 -21.68 -8.55 -5.63
CA LYS A 79 -22.90 -8.96 -4.92
C LYS A 79 -22.74 -10.36 -4.35
N VAL A 80 -22.25 -11.29 -5.16
CA VAL A 80 -21.95 -12.65 -4.72
C VAL A 80 -20.89 -12.62 -3.63
N ALA A 81 -19.80 -11.85 -3.82
CA ALA A 81 -18.72 -11.71 -2.85
C ALA A 81 -19.21 -11.16 -1.49
N GLY A 82 -20.09 -10.17 -1.49
CA GLY A 82 -20.67 -9.56 -0.29
C GLY A 82 -21.80 -10.36 0.36
N THR A 83 -22.23 -11.47 -0.26
CA THR A 83 -23.32 -12.32 0.28
C THR A 83 -22.75 -13.37 1.24
N ALA A 84 -22.75 -13.07 2.55
CA ALA A 84 -22.18 -13.93 3.59
C ALA A 84 -22.67 -15.38 3.52
N ALA A 85 -23.95 -15.60 3.29
CA ALA A 85 -24.53 -16.94 3.21
C ALA A 85 -24.00 -17.80 2.05
N GLY A 86 -23.37 -17.21 1.05
CA GLY A 86 -22.70 -17.90 -0.05
C GLY A 86 -21.38 -18.55 0.35
N TRP A 87 -20.72 -18.01 1.37
CA TRP A 87 -19.44 -18.50 1.86
C TRP A 87 -19.63 -19.61 2.87
N VAL A 88 -19.05 -20.77 2.61
CA VAL A 88 -19.14 -21.91 3.51
C VAL A 88 -17.76 -22.27 4.01
N ILE A 89 -17.63 -22.36 5.33
CA ILE A 89 -16.41 -22.76 6.01
C ILE A 89 -16.62 -24.10 6.69
N SER A 90 -15.66 -25.00 6.56
CA SER A 90 -15.71 -26.31 7.20
C SER A 90 -14.33 -26.71 7.74
N SER A 91 -14.31 -27.59 8.73
CA SER A 91 -13.06 -28.15 9.25
C SER A 91 -13.23 -29.65 9.50
N LYS A 92 -12.19 -30.41 9.13
CA LYS A 92 -12.08 -31.84 9.47
C LYS A 92 -11.40 -32.03 10.83
N ASP A 93 -10.57 -31.08 11.22
CA ASP A 93 -9.76 -31.13 12.44
C ASP A 93 -10.57 -30.62 13.64
N ASP A 94 -11.35 -29.55 13.45
CA ASP A 94 -12.28 -29.04 14.46
C ASP A 94 -13.69 -29.59 14.27
N LYS A 95 -13.94 -30.74 14.86
CA LYS A 95 -15.27 -31.39 14.81
C LYS A 95 -16.39 -30.53 15.39
N SER A 96 -16.08 -29.63 16.33
CA SER A 96 -17.07 -28.75 16.95
C SER A 96 -17.48 -27.59 16.05
N PHE A 97 -16.64 -27.21 15.09
CA PHE A 97 -16.95 -26.20 14.10
C PHE A 97 -17.95 -26.72 13.07
N GLY A 98 -17.69 -27.92 12.52
CA GLY A 98 -18.50 -28.56 11.51
C GLY A 98 -18.46 -27.81 10.18
N ARG A 99 -19.65 -27.65 9.54
CA ARG A 99 -19.84 -26.86 8.31
C ARG A 99 -20.75 -25.67 8.65
N GLN A 100 -20.27 -24.47 8.40
CA GLN A 100 -20.95 -23.21 8.75
C GLN A 100 -20.93 -22.25 7.56
N ASN A 101 -21.91 -21.37 7.49
CA ASN A 101 -21.84 -20.19 6.61
C ASN A 101 -21.22 -19.01 7.37
N ALA A 102 -20.57 -18.13 6.65
CA ALA A 102 -20.16 -16.84 7.23
C ALA A 102 -21.41 -16.04 7.68
N VAL A 103 -21.28 -15.24 8.72
CA VAL A 103 -22.36 -14.39 9.26
C VAL A 103 -22.31 -12.98 8.72
N ALA A 104 -21.14 -12.52 8.29
CA ALA A 104 -20.93 -11.26 7.59
C ALA A 104 -19.80 -11.40 6.57
N ALA A 105 -19.82 -10.57 5.54
CA ALA A 105 -18.76 -10.46 4.54
C ALA A 105 -18.55 -8.98 4.23
N GLY A 106 -17.36 -8.45 4.59
CA GLY A 106 -16.92 -7.11 4.21
C GLY A 106 -15.98 -7.17 3.02
N ARG A 107 -15.93 -6.12 2.20
CA ARG A 107 -15.07 -6.06 1.03
C ARG A 107 -14.29 -4.75 0.97
N LYS A 108 -13.00 -4.87 0.70
CA LYS A 108 -12.12 -3.77 0.33
C LYS A 108 -11.57 -4.03 -1.08
N SER A 109 -11.51 -3.01 -1.92
CA SER A 109 -10.96 -3.14 -3.27
C SER A 109 -10.00 -2.00 -3.56
N LYS A 110 -8.92 -2.28 -4.29
CA LYS A 110 -7.88 -1.29 -4.59
C LYS A 110 -7.24 -1.57 -5.95
N PRO A 111 -7.07 -0.55 -6.83
CA PRO A 111 -6.21 -0.64 -7.98
C PRO A 111 -4.76 -0.88 -7.55
N MET A 112 -4.10 -1.81 -8.22
CA MET A 112 -2.72 -2.21 -7.96
C MET A 112 -1.94 -2.21 -9.28
N ASN A 113 -0.60 -2.17 -9.18
CA ASN A 113 0.30 -2.33 -10.32
C ASN A 113 -0.02 -1.38 -11.49
N THR A 114 -0.34 -0.13 -11.18
CA THR A 114 -0.67 0.87 -12.20
C THR A 114 0.55 1.13 -13.09
N ASP A 115 0.38 0.95 -14.38
CA ASP A 115 1.39 1.23 -15.38
C ASP A 115 1.36 2.69 -15.86
N ASN A 116 2.27 3.04 -16.77
CA ASN A 116 2.36 4.38 -17.34
C ASN A 116 1.20 4.74 -18.31
N THR A 117 0.32 3.80 -18.62
CA THR A 117 -0.92 4.02 -19.37
C THR A 117 -2.13 4.18 -18.45
N LEU A 118 -1.90 4.20 -17.14
CA LEU A 118 -2.93 4.24 -16.09
C LEU A 118 -3.86 3.02 -16.11
N THR A 119 -3.34 1.90 -16.59
CA THR A 119 -3.97 0.60 -16.50
C THR A 119 -3.50 -0.08 -15.21
N SER A 120 -4.42 -0.61 -14.43
CA SER A 120 -4.16 -1.25 -13.14
C SER A 120 -4.77 -2.65 -13.11
N GLU A 121 -4.31 -3.48 -12.20
CA GLU A 121 -5.04 -4.66 -11.72
C GLU A 121 -5.93 -4.24 -10.55
N LEU A 122 -7.03 -4.93 -10.31
CA LEU A 122 -7.92 -4.64 -9.18
C LEU A 122 -7.87 -5.79 -8.17
N ASP A 123 -7.37 -5.51 -6.99
CA ASP A 123 -7.37 -6.46 -5.88
C ASP A 123 -8.62 -6.30 -5.03
N HIS A 124 -9.13 -7.43 -4.53
CA HIS A 124 -10.26 -7.51 -3.62
C HIS A 124 -9.89 -8.35 -2.40
N TRP A 125 -10.13 -7.80 -1.22
CA TRP A 125 -10.03 -8.52 0.04
C TRP A 125 -11.43 -8.69 0.61
N ILE A 126 -11.85 -9.94 0.78
CA ILE A 126 -13.14 -10.31 1.34
C ILE A 126 -12.91 -10.80 2.76
N PHE A 127 -13.47 -10.10 3.73
CA PHE A 127 -13.35 -10.41 5.14
C PHE A 127 -14.60 -11.16 5.60
N LEU A 128 -14.44 -12.40 5.99
CA LEU A 128 -15.54 -13.31 6.38
C LEU A 128 -15.58 -13.42 7.90
N GLN A 129 -16.66 -12.94 8.51
CA GLN A 129 -16.94 -13.20 9.92
C GLN A 129 -17.48 -14.62 10.11
N LEU A 130 -16.87 -15.35 11.04
CA LEU A 130 -17.27 -16.72 11.36
C LEU A 130 -18.32 -16.74 12.48
N PRO A 131 -19.27 -17.70 12.46
CA PRO A 131 -20.27 -17.85 13.53
C PRO A 131 -19.69 -18.48 14.80
N LYS A 132 -18.49 -19.06 14.71
CA LYS A 132 -17.77 -19.69 15.82
C LYS A 132 -16.27 -19.44 15.65
N PRO A 133 -15.52 -19.26 16.75
CA PRO A 133 -14.09 -19.08 16.67
C PRO A 133 -13.36 -20.31 16.13
N MET A 134 -12.31 -20.07 15.38
CA MET A 134 -11.35 -21.09 14.99
C MET A 134 -10.50 -21.54 16.18
N LYS A 135 -10.09 -22.81 16.17
CA LYS A 135 -9.19 -23.38 17.18
C LYS A 135 -7.76 -23.43 16.70
N GLN A 136 -6.88 -23.16 17.66
CA GLN A 136 -5.44 -23.25 17.46
C GLN A 136 -5.00 -24.58 16.83
N GLY A 137 -4.23 -24.51 15.73
CA GLY A 137 -3.68 -25.64 15.01
C GLY A 137 -4.65 -26.36 14.09
N CYS A 138 -5.91 -25.91 13.96
CA CYS A 138 -6.88 -26.53 13.10
C CYS A 138 -6.90 -25.88 11.70
N THR A 139 -7.16 -26.69 10.69
CA THR A 139 -7.29 -26.27 9.29
C THR A 139 -8.76 -26.13 8.91
N TYR A 140 -9.06 -25.07 8.20
CA TYR A 140 -10.40 -24.70 7.74
C TYR A 140 -10.40 -24.59 6.21
N THR A 141 -11.38 -25.21 5.57
CA THR A 141 -11.61 -25.12 4.13
C THR A 141 -12.69 -24.06 3.88
N VAL A 142 -12.34 -23.02 3.15
CA VAL A 142 -13.27 -22.01 2.64
C VAL A 142 -13.78 -22.46 1.29
N THR A 143 -15.07 -22.68 1.15
CA THR A 143 -15.76 -22.91 -0.12
C THR A 143 -16.13 -21.55 -0.71
N ILE A 144 -15.63 -21.28 -1.90
CA ILE A 144 -15.87 -20.04 -2.64
C ILE A 144 -17.24 -20.11 -3.30
N PRO A 145 -18.08 -19.06 -3.19
CA PRO A 145 -19.43 -19.09 -3.76
C PRO A 145 -19.44 -19.33 -5.26
N GLU A 146 -20.32 -20.19 -5.72
CA GLU A 146 -20.60 -20.33 -7.15
C GLU A 146 -21.12 -19.01 -7.73
N GLY A 147 -20.65 -18.64 -8.92
CA GLY A 147 -21.05 -17.39 -9.57
C GLY A 147 -20.21 -16.16 -9.18
N ILE A 148 -19.26 -16.27 -8.24
CA ILE A 148 -18.35 -15.18 -7.91
C ILE A 148 -17.38 -14.84 -9.04
N GLY A 149 -17.15 -15.75 -9.98
CA GLY A 149 -16.23 -15.57 -11.11
C GLY A 149 -14.78 -15.99 -10.85
N ALA A 150 -14.49 -16.67 -9.72
CA ALA A 150 -13.14 -17.06 -9.35
C ALA A 150 -12.65 -18.33 -10.08
N ASP A 151 -11.31 -18.46 -10.16
CA ASP A 151 -10.62 -19.62 -10.74
C ASP A 151 -10.50 -20.82 -9.79
N ALA A 152 -10.93 -20.68 -8.55
CA ALA A 152 -10.87 -21.69 -7.52
C ALA A 152 -12.24 -21.89 -6.85
N ALA A 153 -12.54 -23.15 -6.48
CA ALA A 153 -13.77 -23.50 -5.77
C ALA A 153 -13.58 -23.56 -4.24
N THR A 154 -12.38 -23.85 -3.78
CA THR A 154 -12.05 -23.96 -2.36
C THR A 154 -10.63 -23.51 -2.08
N ALA A 155 -10.37 -23.10 -0.84
CA ALA A 155 -9.02 -22.88 -0.33
C ALA A 155 -8.92 -23.23 1.15
N ASP A 156 -7.75 -23.72 1.58
CA ASP A 156 -7.50 -24.09 2.95
C ASP A 156 -6.69 -23.02 3.67
N VAL A 157 -6.99 -22.86 4.95
CA VAL A 157 -6.24 -21.97 5.87
C VAL A 157 -6.12 -22.63 7.24
N THR A 158 -4.96 -22.55 7.85
CA THR A 158 -4.72 -23.04 9.22
C THR A 158 -4.67 -21.87 10.18
N PHE A 159 -5.43 -21.95 11.28
CA PHE A 159 -5.34 -20.98 12.35
C PHE A 159 -4.27 -21.41 13.36
N ASP A 160 -3.13 -20.74 13.32
CA ASP A 160 -2.04 -20.94 14.27
C ASP A 160 -1.42 -19.59 14.63
N ILE A 161 -1.68 -19.09 15.82
CA ILE A 161 -1.20 -17.75 16.25
C ILE A 161 0.33 -17.58 16.15
N TRP A 162 1.10 -18.67 16.12
CA TRP A 162 2.57 -18.61 16.05
C TRP A 162 3.09 -18.46 14.62
N SER A 163 2.30 -18.81 13.62
CA SER A 163 2.71 -18.84 12.22
C SER A 163 1.75 -18.09 11.27
N SER A 164 0.49 -17.92 11.66
CA SER A 164 -0.49 -17.19 10.84
C SER A 164 -0.27 -15.69 10.95
N VAL A 165 0.33 -15.11 9.91
CA VAL A 165 0.51 -13.65 9.83
C VAL A 165 -0.85 -12.98 9.66
N SER A 166 -1.22 -12.17 10.63
CA SER A 166 -2.46 -11.37 10.63
C SER A 166 -2.18 -9.95 10.16
N GLU A 167 -3.03 -9.44 9.27
CA GLU A 167 -2.98 -8.05 8.83
C GLU A 167 -3.41 -7.05 9.94
N ALA A 168 -3.92 -7.55 11.06
CA ALA A 168 -4.32 -6.72 12.18
C ALA A 168 -3.16 -6.41 13.15
N VAL A 169 -2.06 -7.17 13.11
CA VAL A 169 -0.91 -7.00 14.01
C VAL A 169 0.16 -6.15 13.32
N HIS A 170 0.24 -4.90 13.70
CA HIS A 170 1.13 -3.92 13.09
C HIS A 170 2.39 -3.73 13.92
N VAL A 171 3.53 -3.80 13.25
CA VAL A 171 4.87 -3.58 13.84
C VAL A 171 5.71 -2.72 12.89
N ASN A 172 6.78 -2.12 13.40
CA ASN A 172 7.78 -1.52 12.53
C ASN A 172 8.52 -2.63 11.77
N ILE A 173 8.24 -2.76 10.47
CA ILE A 173 8.87 -3.79 9.62
C ILE A 173 10.36 -3.55 9.35
N ILE A 174 10.85 -2.32 9.53
CA ILE A 174 12.30 -2.04 9.52
C ILE A 174 12.95 -2.72 10.73
N GLY A 175 12.25 -2.78 11.85
CA GLY A 175 12.70 -3.34 13.11
C GLY A 175 12.88 -2.28 14.20
N TYR A 176 13.56 -2.67 15.29
CA TYR A 176 13.70 -1.86 16.48
C TYR A 176 15.14 -1.88 16.98
N SER A 177 15.60 -0.76 17.57
CA SER A 177 16.85 -0.75 18.30
C SER A 177 16.68 -1.44 19.66
N PRO A 178 17.69 -2.20 20.14
CA PRO A 178 17.68 -2.72 21.50
C PRO A 178 17.55 -1.64 22.58
N GLU A 179 18.04 -0.43 22.28
CA GLU A 179 18.06 0.71 23.22
C GLU A 179 16.69 1.40 23.36
N GLU A 180 15.74 1.16 22.46
CA GLU A 180 14.39 1.69 22.58
C GLU A 180 13.71 1.09 23.82
N GLU A 181 13.30 1.92 24.78
CA GLU A 181 12.65 1.47 26.01
C GLU A 181 11.26 0.86 25.73
N ALA A 182 10.50 1.46 24.80
CA ALA A 182 9.22 0.97 24.33
C ALA A 182 9.25 0.81 22.82
N LYS A 183 8.82 -0.35 22.33
CA LYS A 183 8.72 -0.67 20.91
C LYS A 183 7.26 -0.62 20.53
N ALA A 184 6.89 0.41 19.75
CA ALA A 184 5.51 0.66 19.37
C ALA A 184 4.98 -0.45 18.44
N ALA A 185 3.80 -0.94 18.76
CA ALA A 185 3.07 -1.91 17.95
C ALA A 185 1.57 -1.82 18.23
N ASP A 186 0.75 -2.01 17.20
CA ASP A 186 -0.67 -1.79 17.25
C ASP A 186 -1.48 -3.00 16.77
N LEU A 187 -2.70 -3.10 17.29
CA LEU A 187 -3.71 -4.04 16.85
C LEU A 187 -4.93 -3.28 16.35
N TYR A 188 -5.18 -3.31 15.05
CA TYR A 188 -6.38 -2.75 14.43
C TYR A 188 -6.59 -3.33 13.04
N LEU A 189 -7.80 -3.23 12.50
CA LEU A 189 -8.07 -3.56 11.10
C LEU A 189 -9.35 -2.89 10.60
N TRP A 190 -9.28 -2.34 9.38
CA TRP A 190 -10.43 -1.88 8.62
C TRP A 190 -10.85 -2.96 7.59
N LEU A 191 -12.12 -3.37 7.65
CA LEU A 191 -12.69 -4.46 6.86
C LEU A 191 -13.35 -3.99 5.54
N GLY A 192 -13.00 -2.81 5.05
CA GLY A 192 -13.64 -2.21 3.88
C GLY A 192 -15.07 -1.74 4.21
N ASP A 193 -16.05 -2.13 3.39
CA ASP A 193 -17.47 -1.82 3.63
C ASP A 193 -18.06 -2.53 4.87
N GLY A 194 -17.32 -3.47 5.46
CA GLY A 194 -17.63 -4.05 6.76
C GLY A 194 -17.28 -3.17 7.97
N GLY A 195 -16.65 -2.00 7.75
CA GLY A 195 -16.23 -1.09 8.82
C GLY A 195 -14.99 -1.57 9.58
N GLN A 196 -14.88 -1.15 10.85
CA GLN A 196 -13.76 -1.57 11.70
C GLN A 196 -13.94 -2.97 12.25
N ARG A 197 -12.83 -3.68 12.49
CA ARG A 197 -12.81 -4.88 13.31
C ARG A 197 -12.78 -4.48 14.79
N ASP A 198 -13.81 -4.79 15.52
CA ASP A 198 -13.88 -4.54 16.96
C ASP A 198 -13.02 -5.55 17.75
N TYR A 199 -11.96 -5.10 18.40
CA TYR A 199 -11.07 -5.88 19.26
C TYR A 199 -11.35 -5.69 20.75
N SER A 200 -12.46 -5.09 21.16
CA SER A 200 -12.80 -4.87 22.58
C SER A 200 -12.80 -6.16 23.40
N SER A 201 -13.26 -7.26 22.82
CA SER A 201 -13.24 -8.58 23.48
C SER A 201 -11.85 -9.22 23.60
N PHE A 202 -10.83 -8.63 22.99
CA PHE A 202 -9.44 -9.10 23.05
C PHE A 202 -8.62 -8.30 24.07
N GLU A 203 -9.20 -7.28 24.70
CA GLU A 203 -8.52 -6.53 25.76
C GLU A 203 -8.07 -7.45 26.89
N GLY A 204 -6.83 -7.29 27.30
CA GLY A 204 -6.19 -8.18 28.27
C GLY A 204 -5.56 -9.45 27.69
N ASN A 205 -5.82 -9.80 26.43
CA ASN A 205 -5.16 -10.93 25.77
C ASN A 205 -3.65 -10.76 25.80
N LYS A 206 -2.93 -11.89 25.91
CA LYS A 206 -1.48 -11.88 26.06
C LYS A 206 -0.78 -11.57 24.74
N VAL A 207 0.31 -10.83 24.85
CA VAL A 207 1.24 -10.54 23.77
C VAL A 207 2.57 -11.22 24.04
N TRP A 208 3.09 -11.97 23.03
CA TRP A 208 4.38 -12.64 23.12
C TRP A 208 5.34 -12.16 22.05
N LEU A 209 6.60 -12.13 22.39
CA LEU A 209 7.70 -12.06 21.44
C LEU A 209 8.17 -13.49 21.13
N TYR A 210 8.10 -13.87 19.86
CA TYR A 210 8.52 -15.18 19.37
C TYR A 210 9.82 -15.04 18.57
N ASN A 211 10.90 -15.65 19.07
CA ASN A 211 12.16 -15.67 18.35
C ASN A 211 12.09 -16.75 17.25
N THR A 212 12.15 -16.34 15.99
CA THR A 212 11.94 -17.24 14.84
C THR A 212 13.09 -18.21 14.61
N ALA A 213 14.30 -17.91 15.10
CA ALA A 213 15.46 -18.76 14.98
C ALA A 213 15.52 -19.86 16.06
N THR A 214 15.10 -19.52 17.29
CA THR A 214 15.24 -20.44 18.44
C THR A 214 13.91 -21.07 18.88
N GLY A 215 12.77 -20.53 18.42
CA GLY A 215 11.44 -20.92 18.88
C GLY A 215 11.10 -20.45 20.30
N LYS A 216 11.95 -19.63 20.93
CA LYS A 216 11.72 -19.09 22.28
C LYS A 216 10.50 -18.16 22.27
N LYS A 217 9.62 -18.37 23.23
CA LYS A 217 8.42 -17.57 23.47
C LYS A 217 8.56 -16.79 24.77
N GLN A 218 8.35 -15.49 24.72
CA GLN A 218 8.44 -14.61 25.88
C GLN A 218 7.19 -13.75 25.95
N LYS A 219 6.43 -13.81 27.04
CA LYS A 219 5.33 -12.87 27.26
C LYS A 219 5.91 -11.46 27.46
N VAL A 220 5.44 -10.48 26.69
CA VAL A 220 5.97 -9.10 26.72
C VAL A 220 4.93 -8.05 27.05
N GLY A 221 3.63 -8.38 27.01
CA GLY A 221 2.56 -7.44 27.29
C GLY A 221 1.18 -8.06 27.26
N ASN A 222 0.20 -7.20 27.22
CA ASN A 222 -1.21 -7.52 27.03
C ASN A 222 -1.82 -6.47 26.10
N VAL A 223 -2.86 -6.84 25.35
CA VAL A 223 -3.66 -5.91 24.55
C VAL A 223 -4.35 -4.90 25.47
N SER A 224 -4.28 -3.62 25.16
CA SER A 224 -4.99 -2.56 25.85
C SER A 224 -5.55 -1.53 24.87
N PHE A 225 -6.73 -0.99 25.13
CA PHE A 225 -7.29 0.07 24.29
C PHE A 225 -6.38 1.30 24.29
N TRP A 226 -6.23 1.93 23.13
CA TRP A 226 -5.44 3.15 22.99
C TRP A 226 -6.25 4.33 22.46
N MET A 227 -6.88 4.21 21.26
CA MET A 227 -7.52 5.36 20.62
C MET A 227 -8.75 4.93 19.81
N GLY A 228 -9.83 5.70 19.91
CA GLY A 228 -11.06 5.47 19.15
C GLY A 228 -10.95 5.92 17.69
N ALA A 229 -11.80 5.36 16.84
CA ALA A 229 -11.86 5.69 15.42
C ALA A 229 -12.23 7.16 15.14
N ASP A 230 -12.87 7.84 16.07
CA ASP A 230 -13.27 9.24 16.03
C ASP A 230 -12.26 10.21 16.66
N GLU A 231 -11.14 9.69 17.17
CA GLU A 231 -10.05 10.46 17.78
C GLU A 231 -8.87 10.62 16.84
N SER A 232 -8.00 11.60 17.09
CA SER A 232 -6.76 11.80 16.34
C SER A 232 -5.72 12.51 17.19
N GLU A 233 -4.48 11.99 17.18
CA GLU A 233 -3.34 12.62 17.84
C GLU A 233 -2.80 13.85 17.12
N ASN A 234 -2.99 13.93 15.81
CA ASN A 234 -2.43 15.03 15.03
C ASN A 234 -3.48 16.08 14.70
N GLU A 235 -3.02 17.31 14.61
CA GLU A 235 -3.87 18.43 14.23
C GLU A 235 -4.16 18.51 12.72
N ALA A 236 -3.45 17.72 11.90
CA ALA A 236 -3.66 17.63 10.47
C ALA A 236 -5.00 16.96 10.20
N ASN A 237 -6.01 17.78 9.95
CA ASN A 237 -7.39 17.41 9.65
C ASN A 237 -8.20 16.79 10.80
N LYS A 238 -7.65 16.54 11.97
CA LYS A 238 -8.34 15.95 13.13
C LYS A 238 -9.15 14.69 12.76
N GLN A 239 -8.55 13.84 11.93
CA GLN A 239 -9.19 12.62 11.45
C GLN A 239 -8.32 11.41 11.76
N ASN A 240 -8.95 10.35 12.21
CA ASN A 240 -8.30 9.05 12.31
C ASN A 240 -8.11 8.47 10.91
N MET A 241 -6.87 8.22 10.51
CA MET A 241 -6.52 7.72 9.18
C MET A 241 -6.60 6.19 9.07
N THR A 242 -6.80 5.47 10.17
CA THR A 242 -6.90 4.00 10.16
C THR A 242 -8.31 3.51 9.85
N GLY A 243 -9.33 4.36 10.06
CA GLY A 243 -10.74 3.99 9.97
C GLY A 243 -11.20 2.99 11.03
N SER A 244 -10.42 2.82 12.11
CA SER A 244 -10.64 1.81 13.14
C SER A 244 -10.24 2.32 14.52
N ASP A 245 -10.85 1.77 15.56
CA ASP A 245 -10.30 1.83 16.89
C ASP A 245 -8.96 1.10 16.93
N VAL A 246 -8.02 1.57 17.75
CA VAL A 246 -6.66 1.04 17.85
C VAL A 246 -6.39 0.57 19.26
N TRP A 247 -5.83 -0.63 19.38
CA TRP A 247 -5.35 -1.21 20.62
C TRP A 247 -3.84 -1.26 20.63
N ASN A 248 -3.25 -0.87 21.74
CA ASN A 248 -1.81 -0.89 21.98
C ASN A 248 -1.36 -2.31 22.33
N ILE A 249 -0.28 -2.75 21.69
CA ILE A 249 0.44 -3.99 21.95
C ILE A 249 1.95 -3.73 22.06
N ASP A 250 2.34 -2.55 22.53
CA ASP A 250 3.72 -2.16 22.77
C ASP A 250 4.45 -3.15 23.65
N PHE A 251 5.72 -3.32 23.39
CA PHE A 251 6.53 -4.29 24.10
C PHE A 251 7.92 -3.77 24.45
N LYS A 252 8.57 -4.46 25.39
CA LYS A 252 9.97 -4.21 25.77
C LYS A 252 10.80 -5.45 25.45
N ALA A 253 11.90 -5.26 24.74
CA ALA A 253 12.88 -6.27 24.45
C ALA A 253 14.21 -5.62 24.07
N ALA A 254 15.30 -6.15 24.59
CA ALA A 254 16.65 -5.63 24.32
C ALA A 254 17.57 -6.66 23.66
N GLU A 255 17.20 -7.94 23.62
CA GLU A 255 18.05 -8.96 23.01
C GLU A 255 17.99 -8.89 21.48
N PRO A 256 19.11 -8.71 20.78
CA PRO A 256 19.15 -8.78 19.32
C PRO A 256 18.67 -10.14 18.81
N GLY A 257 17.99 -10.12 17.66
CA GLY A 257 17.48 -11.32 17.02
C GLY A 257 16.36 -11.04 16.04
N ARG A 258 15.87 -12.11 15.39
CA ARG A 258 14.72 -12.04 14.49
C ARG A 258 13.47 -12.56 15.18
N TYR A 259 12.44 -11.76 15.13
CA TYR A 259 11.23 -11.96 15.93
C TYR A 259 9.96 -11.74 15.13
N ARG A 260 8.86 -12.24 15.69
CA ARG A 260 7.50 -11.78 15.39
C ARG A 260 6.75 -11.52 16.71
N LEU A 261 5.85 -10.56 16.66
CA LEU A 261 4.94 -10.29 17.77
C LEU A 261 3.70 -11.16 17.60
N VAL A 262 3.30 -11.88 18.63
CA VAL A 262 2.18 -12.83 18.61
C VAL A 262 1.13 -12.37 19.60
N VAL A 263 -0.10 -12.24 19.13
CA VAL A 263 -1.26 -11.83 19.94
C VAL A 263 -2.21 -13.01 20.11
N GLU A 264 -2.56 -13.30 21.38
CA GLU A 264 -3.48 -14.37 21.76
C GLU A 264 -4.80 -14.22 21.00
N ASP A 265 -5.29 -15.32 20.40
CA ASP A 265 -6.53 -15.38 19.61
C ASP A 265 -6.51 -14.60 18.26
N VAL A 266 -5.40 -13.92 17.94
CA VAL A 266 -5.29 -13.14 16.70
C VAL A 266 -4.36 -13.84 15.69
N GLY A 267 -3.09 -13.89 15.98
CA GLY A 267 -2.06 -14.36 15.07
C GLY A 267 -0.74 -13.66 15.36
N CYS A 268 0.12 -13.57 14.37
CA CYS A 268 1.41 -12.90 14.51
C CYS A 268 1.61 -11.79 13.49
N SER A 269 2.54 -10.88 13.79
CA SER A 269 3.04 -9.88 12.87
C SER A 269 3.87 -10.51 11.75
N MET A 270 4.25 -9.70 10.78
CA MET A 270 5.42 -9.97 9.95
C MET A 270 6.67 -10.08 10.84
N ASP A 271 7.68 -10.79 10.33
CA ASP A 271 8.97 -10.88 11.01
C ASP A 271 9.68 -9.53 10.98
N PHE A 272 10.35 -9.18 12.08
CA PHE A 272 11.19 -7.99 12.22
C PHE A 272 12.47 -8.33 12.99
N ASP A 273 13.45 -7.45 12.87
CA ASP A 273 14.71 -7.60 13.56
C ASP A 273 14.81 -6.62 14.75
N ILE A 274 15.41 -7.07 15.84
CA ILE A 274 15.93 -6.21 16.90
C ILE A 274 17.44 -6.21 16.76
N SER A 275 18.03 -5.07 16.42
CA SER A 275 19.47 -4.97 16.13
C SER A 275 19.99 -3.55 16.35
N ASN A 276 21.27 -3.44 16.76
CA ASN A 276 21.93 -2.15 16.92
C ASN A 276 22.12 -1.38 15.62
N ASP A 277 22.10 -2.08 14.50
CA ASP A 277 22.29 -1.51 13.15
C ASP A 277 21.01 -1.53 12.30
N VAL A 278 19.85 -1.79 12.93
CA VAL A 278 18.55 -1.94 12.23
C VAL A 278 18.21 -0.76 11.33
N TYR A 279 18.59 0.46 11.73
CA TYR A 279 18.35 1.69 10.96
C TYR A 279 19.48 2.05 9.98
N PHE A 280 20.58 1.26 9.95
CA PHE A 280 21.71 1.58 9.07
C PHE A 280 21.33 1.54 7.59
N GLN A 281 20.60 0.52 7.15
CA GLN A 281 20.20 0.43 5.74
C GLN A 281 19.24 1.56 5.33
N PRO A 282 18.13 1.86 6.05
CA PRO A 282 17.28 3.01 5.77
C PRO A 282 18.05 4.33 5.73
N TYR A 283 18.93 4.55 6.69
CA TYR A 283 19.83 5.72 6.71
C TYR A 283 20.71 5.77 5.46
N HIS A 284 21.39 4.66 5.15
CA HIS A 284 22.28 4.58 4.00
C HIS A 284 21.55 4.88 2.68
N TYR A 285 20.35 4.32 2.49
CA TYR A 285 19.56 4.60 1.28
C TYR A 285 19.06 6.03 1.22
N SER A 286 18.66 6.60 2.35
CA SER A 286 18.24 8.00 2.42
C SER A 286 19.39 8.95 2.06
N VAL A 287 20.56 8.77 2.65
CA VAL A 287 21.76 9.57 2.33
C VAL A 287 22.21 9.37 0.89
N ARG A 288 22.12 8.13 0.39
CA ARG A 288 22.40 7.81 -1.00
C ARG A 288 21.41 8.48 -1.97
N GLY A 289 20.14 8.65 -1.56
CA GLY A 289 19.15 9.44 -2.30
C GLY A 289 19.62 10.88 -2.50
N TYR A 290 20.04 11.54 -1.43
CA TYR A 290 20.62 12.89 -1.52
C TYR A 290 21.86 12.94 -2.41
N TYR A 291 22.71 11.93 -2.37
CA TYR A 291 23.86 11.84 -3.27
C TYR A 291 23.44 11.81 -4.74
N TYR A 292 22.38 11.09 -5.09
CA TYR A 292 21.85 11.04 -6.45
C TYR A 292 21.18 12.34 -6.90
N MET A 293 20.67 13.13 -5.96
CA MET A 293 20.05 14.43 -6.27
C MET A 293 21.07 15.51 -6.61
N ARG A 294 22.34 15.30 -6.33
CA ARG A 294 23.42 16.28 -6.63
C ARG A 294 23.59 16.43 -8.15
N LEU A 295 23.67 17.68 -8.62
CA LEU A 295 23.73 17.98 -10.05
C LEU A 295 25.11 18.46 -10.51
N GLY A 296 25.87 19.13 -9.65
CA GLY A 296 27.12 19.78 -10.01
C GLY A 296 28.36 18.89 -10.04
N GLU A 297 28.24 17.64 -9.62
CA GLU A 297 29.32 16.68 -9.53
C GLU A 297 28.97 15.38 -10.25
N PRO A 298 29.93 14.63 -10.78
CA PRO A 298 29.66 13.36 -11.41
C PRO A 298 29.16 12.36 -10.36
N ILE A 299 28.22 11.51 -10.76
CA ILE A 299 27.83 10.34 -9.96
C ILE A 299 28.86 9.24 -10.23
N ASP A 300 29.59 8.86 -9.20
CA ASP A 300 30.70 7.91 -9.29
C ASP A 300 30.19 6.48 -9.63
N PRO A 301 30.67 5.86 -10.71
CA PRO A 301 30.27 4.51 -11.08
C PRO A 301 30.67 3.43 -10.06
N ARG A 302 31.60 3.72 -9.15
CA ARG A 302 31.97 2.81 -8.04
C ARG A 302 30.91 2.76 -6.94
N ILE A 303 30.08 3.79 -6.83
CA ILE A 303 29.04 3.92 -5.82
C ILE A 303 27.70 3.42 -6.35
N THR A 304 27.47 3.54 -7.66
CA THR A 304 26.17 3.24 -8.28
C THR A 304 26.31 2.66 -9.68
N PRO A 305 25.44 1.75 -10.09
CA PRO A 305 25.35 1.28 -11.48
C PRO A 305 24.74 2.34 -12.44
N VAL A 306 24.26 3.48 -11.92
CA VAL A 306 23.66 4.56 -12.72
C VAL A 306 24.54 5.81 -12.64
N PRO A 307 25.70 5.84 -13.35
CA PRO A 307 26.57 7.00 -13.37
C PRO A 307 25.91 8.14 -14.15
N ARG A 308 26.21 9.37 -13.75
CA ARG A 308 25.73 10.58 -14.42
C ARG A 308 26.82 11.62 -14.49
N GLN A 309 26.91 12.32 -15.61
CA GLN A 309 27.79 13.47 -15.76
C GLN A 309 27.24 14.68 -14.99
N PRO A 310 28.12 15.62 -14.61
CA PRO A 310 27.69 16.86 -13.99
C PRO A 310 26.70 17.62 -14.87
N GLN A 311 25.75 18.27 -14.24
CA GLN A 311 24.72 19.10 -14.92
C GLN A 311 24.78 20.52 -14.36
N PHE A 312 24.28 21.49 -15.14
CA PHE A 312 24.20 22.90 -14.75
C PHE A 312 25.56 23.50 -14.35
N ILE A 313 26.58 23.21 -15.14
CA ILE A 313 27.90 23.79 -15.01
C ILE A 313 27.99 24.99 -15.95
N PRO A 314 28.22 26.23 -15.42
CA PRO A 314 28.34 27.41 -16.25
C PRO A 314 29.43 27.25 -17.31
N GLY A 315 29.11 27.46 -18.59
CA GLY A 315 30.02 27.33 -19.72
C GLY A 315 30.26 25.91 -20.26
N GLU A 316 29.84 24.88 -19.52
CA GLU A 316 30.05 23.48 -19.94
C GLU A 316 28.74 22.79 -20.41
N ASN A 317 27.62 23.20 -19.85
CA ASN A 317 26.29 22.66 -20.22
C ASN A 317 25.44 23.79 -20.83
N PRO A 318 25.65 24.12 -22.08
CA PRO A 318 25.02 25.31 -22.71
C PRO A 318 23.52 25.14 -22.94
N GLU A 319 23.00 23.92 -22.87
CA GLU A 319 21.61 23.66 -23.24
C GLU A 319 20.68 23.92 -22.07
N GLY A 320 20.18 25.13 -22.01
CA GLY A 320 18.88 25.40 -21.41
C GLY A 320 18.84 26.10 -20.08
N LEU A 321 19.85 26.00 -19.19
CA LEU A 321 19.75 26.63 -17.88
C LEU A 321 20.95 27.49 -17.55
N VAL A 322 20.76 28.77 -17.78
CA VAL A 322 21.71 29.82 -17.35
C VAL A 322 21.19 30.41 -16.06
N ILE A 323 22.04 30.39 -15.02
CA ILE A 323 21.77 31.06 -13.74
C ILE A 323 22.16 32.50 -13.86
N TYR A 324 21.23 33.40 -13.60
CA TYR A 324 21.47 34.83 -13.63
C TYR A 324 21.60 35.39 -12.22
N LYS A 325 22.40 36.45 -12.06
CA LYS A 325 22.39 37.22 -10.83
C LYS A 325 21.05 37.93 -10.66
N THR A 326 20.58 37.93 -9.43
CA THR A 326 19.32 38.58 -9.01
C THR A 326 19.61 39.50 -7.85
N ASP A 327 18.67 40.39 -7.52
CA ASP A 327 18.72 41.21 -6.33
C ASP A 327 17.53 40.90 -5.39
N MET A 328 17.58 41.47 -4.19
CA MET A 328 16.52 41.34 -3.19
C MET A 328 15.50 42.46 -3.35
N HIS A 329 14.31 42.13 -3.79
CA HIS A 329 13.17 43.03 -3.82
C HIS A 329 12.06 42.57 -2.86
N PRO A 330 11.27 43.52 -2.32
CA PRO A 330 10.05 43.16 -1.65
C PRO A 330 9.13 42.39 -2.60
N TRP A 331 8.55 41.31 -2.10
CA TRP A 331 7.57 40.56 -2.86
C TRP A 331 6.31 41.39 -3.08
N HIS A 332 5.66 41.26 -4.25
CA HIS A 332 4.46 42.04 -4.55
C HIS A 332 3.36 41.78 -3.50
N PRO A 333 2.69 42.82 -2.92
CA PRO A 333 1.73 42.62 -1.84
C PRO A 333 0.52 41.77 -2.23
N ASP A 334 0.16 41.77 -3.51
CA ASP A 334 -0.95 40.99 -4.05
C ASP A 334 -0.51 39.70 -4.75
N TRP A 335 0.65 39.14 -4.40
CA TRP A 335 1.21 37.98 -5.08
C TRP A 335 0.22 36.81 -5.19
N ARG A 336 -0.67 36.62 -4.19
CA ARG A 336 -1.69 35.56 -4.23
C ARG A 336 -2.72 35.78 -5.34
N LYS A 337 -3.11 37.03 -5.59
CA LYS A 337 -3.99 37.37 -6.70
C LYS A 337 -3.31 37.23 -8.05
N LEU A 338 -2.01 37.52 -8.10
CA LEU A 338 -1.20 37.37 -9.30
C LEU A 338 -0.95 35.90 -9.64
N ARG A 339 -0.82 35.07 -8.63
CA ARG A 339 -0.61 33.63 -8.79
C ARG A 339 -1.83 32.93 -9.40
N GLY A 340 -3.03 33.39 -9.05
CA GLY A 340 -4.26 32.68 -9.37
C GLY A 340 -4.40 31.39 -8.56
N ASP A 341 -5.37 30.57 -8.89
CA ASP A 341 -5.43 29.21 -8.39
C ASP A 341 -4.55 28.31 -9.25
N VAL A 342 -3.53 27.72 -8.66
CA VAL A 342 -2.54 26.87 -9.39
C VAL A 342 -3.20 25.64 -9.96
N TRP A 343 -4.34 25.22 -9.42
CA TRP A 343 -5.06 24.04 -9.85
C TRP A 343 -6.03 24.31 -11.01
N ASP A 344 -6.49 25.58 -11.12
CA ASP A 344 -7.42 25.99 -12.18
C ASP A 344 -6.72 26.39 -13.49
N GLU A 345 -5.41 26.68 -13.41
CA GLU A 345 -4.65 27.08 -14.61
C GLU A 345 -3.34 26.27 -14.71
N PRO A 346 -3.11 25.58 -15.84
CA PRO A 346 -1.91 24.77 -16.01
C PRO A 346 -0.62 25.59 -16.11
N HIS A 347 -0.72 26.92 -16.09
CA HIS A 347 0.42 27.83 -16.20
C HIS A 347 0.31 29.00 -15.24
N PHE A 348 1.46 29.50 -14.78
CA PHE A 348 1.52 30.75 -14.01
C PHE A 348 0.90 31.89 -14.80
N LYS A 349 0.10 32.71 -14.15
CA LYS A 349 -0.42 33.93 -14.75
C LYS A 349 0.72 34.82 -15.25
N PRO A 350 0.60 35.46 -16.41
CA PRO A 350 1.64 36.36 -16.95
C PRO A 350 2.07 37.45 -15.96
N ALA A 351 1.13 37.92 -15.11
CA ALA A 351 1.43 38.91 -14.09
C ALA A 351 2.43 38.37 -13.01
N LEU A 352 2.30 37.10 -12.61
CA LEU A 352 3.25 36.49 -11.66
C LEU A 352 4.63 36.30 -12.30
N GLN A 353 4.68 35.86 -13.55
CA GLN A 353 5.93 35.77 -14.31
C GLN A 353 6.64 37.12 -14.39
N SER A 354 5.91 38.20 -14.60
CA SER A 354 6.45 39.56 -14.64
C SER A 354 7.05 39.98 -13.25
N GLU A 355 6.47 39.49 -12.14
CA GLU A 355 7.07 39.71 -10.82
C GLU A 355 8.42 39.01 -10.67
N PHE A 356 8.58 37.77 -11.10
CA PHE A 356 9.87 37.09 -11.09
C PHE A 356 10.96 37.82 -11.85
N TRP A 357 10.63 38.40 -13.01
CA TRP A 357 11.57 39.14 -13.81
C TRP A 357 12.10 40.43 -13.15
N LYS A 358 11.33 41.05 -12.25
CA LYS A 358 11.76 42.23 -11.50
C LYS A 358 12.93 41.98 -10.56
N HIS A 359 13.14 40.76 -10.14
CA HIS A 359 14.24 40.36 -9.27
C HIS A 359 15.57 40.18 -10.02
N ARG A 360 15.59 40.28 -11.34
CA ARG A 360 16.82 40.15 -12.13
C ARG A 360 17.61 41.47 -12.09
N LEU A 361 18.93 41.36 -11.97
CA LEU A 361 19.83 42.52 -12.07
C LEU A 361 19.79 43.11 -13.50
N PRO A 362 19.92 44.41 -13.67
CA PRO A 362 20.08 45.03 -14.96
C PRO A 362 21.22 44.40 -15.76
N GLY A 363 20.95 44.08 -17.04
CA GLY A 363 21.89 43.36 -17.90
C GLY A 363 22.04 41.88 -17.60
N ASN A 364 21.37 41.36 -16.60
CA ASN A 364 21.39 39.94 -16.21
C ASN A 364 22.73 39.23 -16.40
N PRO A 365 23.78 39.64 -15.67
CA PRO A 365 25.04 38.92 -15.77
C PRO A 365 24.85 37.49 -15.31
N VAL A 366 25.42 36.54 -16.05
CA VAL A 366 25.44 35.13 -15.68
C VAL A 366 26.22 34.99 -14.35
N ASN A 367 25.65 34.21 -13.44
CA ASN A 367 26.31 33.82 -12.23
C ASN A 367 27.20 32.60 -12.48
N THR A 368 28.51 32.80 -12.61
CA THR A 368 29.47 31.72 -12.86
C THR A 368 29.94 31.02 -11.59
N GLU A 369 29.56 31.53 -10.42
CA GLU A 369 29.95 30.97 -9.12
C GLU A 369 28.96 29.85 -8.68
N VAL A 370 27.73 29.93 -9.13
CA VAL A 370 26.68 28.94 -8.79
C VAL A 370 26.67 27.84 -9.84
N ARG A 371 26.96 26.62 -9.40
CA ARG A 371 26.98 25.44 -10.25
C ARG A 371 26.17 24.31 -9.64
N GLY A 372 25.61 23.46 -10.47
CA GLY A 372 24.88 22.26 -10.04
C GLY A 372 23.61 22.57 -9.27
N GLY A 373 23.58 22.17 -8.01
CA GLY A 373 22.45 22.21 -7.12
C GLY A 373 21.98 20.81 -6.75
N HIS A 374 20.79 20.72 -6.17
CA HIS A 374 20.07 19.47 -5.90
C HIS A 374 18.78 19.44 -6.68
N SER A 375 18.42 18.27 -7.20
CA SER A 375 17.11 18.02 -7.77
C SER A 375 16.17 17.63 -6.64
N ASP A 376 15.19 18.47 -6.33
CA ASP A 376 14.17 18.18 -5.33
C ASP A 376 13.09 17.25 -5.91
N ALA A 377 12.58 17.64 -7.04
CA ALA A 377 11.63 16.87 -7.82
C ALA A 377 12.07 16.77 -9.26
N MET A 378 11.49 15.86 -10.03
CA MET A 378 11.87 15.69 -11.44
C MET A 378 11.24 16.72 -12.37
N ASP A 379 10.38 17.59 -11.86
CA ASP A 379 9.53 18.47 -12.67
C ASP A 379 9.99 19.93 -12.66
N TRP A 380 9.88 20.65 -11.55
CA TRP A 380 9.95 22.11 -11.56
C TRP A 380 11.11 22.69 -10.76
N ASP A 381 11.56 22.01 -9.72
CA ASP A 381 12.42 22.60 -8.73
C ASP A 381 13.82 22.01 -8.69
N ARG A 382 14.75 22.94 -8.66
CA ARG A 382 16.16 22.67 -8.39
C ARG A 382 16.67 23.68 -7.36
N HIS A 383 17.19 23.18 -6.29
CA HIS A 383 17.79 23.95 -5.20
C HIS A 383 19.31 23.84 -5.18
#